data_8e3ce1480bed20f6e9e32377e92da0eb
#
_entry.id   8e3ce1480bed20f6e9e32377e92da0eb
#
_cell.length_a   1.000
_cell.length_b   1.000
_cell.length_c   1.000
_cell.angle_alpha   90.00
_cell.angle_beta   90.00
_cell.angle_gamma   90.00
#
_symmetry.space_group_name_H-M   'P 1'
#
loop_
_entity.id
_entity.type
_entity.pdbx_description
1 polymer ?
#
loop_
_entity_poly.entity_id
_entity_poly.type
_entity_poly.pdbx_seq_one_letter_code
_entity_poly.pdbx_strand_id
1 'polypeptide(L)'
;MEENKLSITYKIINISKEVQDKITLWMNHLLVVYAFLIPINGKAKTSVFFCILLLFLYRRNYIEYLKISFKNDVVKYFLLLYLVFVIGMFYTDDISSGNAFMDKAKQLLFPLLFLSFLDIRFSFRILNAFIIGVFVSEVVSYLIHFEIIPPQLYIGTAKIYKTVVEDPSPFLNHIKHNIALAIVISILIYKLLVFCKRVVCV
;
A
#
# COMPACT_ATOMS: atom_id res chain seq x y z
N MET A 1 28.08 -18.97 -36.34
CA MET A 1 27.27 -17.75 -36.51
C MET A 1 25.98 -17.79 -35.70
N GLU A 2 25.36 -18.94 -35.47
CA GLU A 2 24.16 -19.12 -34.62
C GLU A 2 24.43 -19.04 -33.11
N GLU A 3 25.56 -19.54 -32.62
CA GLU A 3 25.96 -19.45 -31.19
C GLU A 3 26.11 -18.02 -30.71
N ASN A 4 26.59 -17.10 -31.56
CA ASN A 4 26.69 -15.67 -31.21
C ASN A 4 25.34 -14.99 -31.12
N LYS A 5 24.35 -15.40 -31.92
CA LYS A 5 22.98 -14.87 -31.84
C LYS A 5 22.26 -15.33 -30.57
N LEU A 6 22.42 -16.59 -30.18
CA LEU A 6 21.89 -17.14 -28.93
C LEU A 6 22.51 -16.45 -27.71
N SER A 7 23.83 -16.22 -27.70
CA SER A 7 24.55 -15.51 -26.62
C SER A 7 24.09 -14.06 -26.48
N ILE A 8 23.90 -13.35 -27.59
CA ILE A 8 23.41 -11.96 -27.59
C ILE A 8 21.94 -11.90 -27.14
N THR A 9 21.10 -12.83 -27.58
CA THR A 9 19.71 -12.93 -27.17
C THR A 9 19.59 -13.24 -25.68
N TYR A 10 20.42 -14.12 -25.13
CA TYR A 10 20.50 -14.38 -23.68
C TYR A 10 20.99 -13.17 -22.87
N LYS A 11 21.96 -12.40 -23.40
CA LYS A 11 22.45 -11.18 -22.76
C LYS A 11 21.43 -10.04 -22.74
N ILE A 12 20.64 -9.93 -23.81
CA ILE A 12 19.55 -8.94 -23.89
C ILE A 12 18.37 -9.31 -22.97
N ILE A 13 18.20 -10.61 -22.67
CA ILE A 13 17.09 -11.13 -21.88
C ILE A 13 17.41 -11.02 -20.35
N ASN A 14 18.66 -11.02 -19.94
CA ASN A 14 19.04 -10.89 -18.53
C ASN A 14 19.38 -9.43 -18.18
N ILE A 15 18.44 -8.76 -17.52
CA ILE A 15 18.72 -7.46 -16.87
C ILE A 15 19.83 -7.69 -15.85
N SER A 16 20.90 -6.87 -15.90
CA SER A 16 22.02 -7.02 -14.99
C SER A 16 21.56 -6.96 -13.52
N LYS A 17 22.20 -7.70 -12.64
CA LYS A 17 21.86 -7.73 -11.21
C LYS A 17 21.84 -6.32 -10.62
N GLU A 18 22.75 -5.46 -11.03
CA GLU A 18 22.80 -4.06 -10.58
C GLU A 18 21.53 -3.27 -10.93
N VAL A 19 20.98 -3.46 -12.15
CA VAL A 19 19.74 -2.83 -12.56
C VAL A 19 18.56 -3.38 -11.76
N GLN A 20 18.53 -4.69 -11.49
CA GLN A 20 17.48 -5.31 -10.66
C GLN A 20 17.49 -4.76 -9.23
N ASP A 21 18.69 -4.56 -8.65
CA ASP A 21 18.83 -3.98 -7.31
C ASP A 21 18.37 -2.51 -7.27
N LYS A 22 18.69 -1.73 -8.30
CA LYS A 22 18.18 -0.35 -8.47
C LYS A 22 16.67 -0.32 -8.60
N ILE A 23 16.07 -1.21 -9.40
CA ILE A 23 14.60 -1.30 -9.53
C ILE A 23 13.97 -1.63 -8.17
N THR A 24 14.54 -2.57 -7.42
CA THR A 24 14.05 -2.92 -6.08
C THR A 24 14.10 -1.73 -5.13
N LEU A 25 15.20 -0.97 -5.17
CA LEU A 25 15.34 0.24 -4.38
C LEU A 25 14.24 1.26 -4.71
N TRP A 26 14.00 1.52 -6.00
CA TRP A 26 12.93 2.42 -6.44
C TRP A 26 11.54 1.93 -6.03
N MET A 27 11.25 0.62 -6.14
CA MET A 27 9.98 0.05 -5.68
C MET A 27 9.77 0.28 -4.17
N ASN A 28 10.83 0.13 -3.36
CA ASN A 28 10.74 0.42 -1.92
C ASN A 28 10.51 1.90 -1.62
N HIS A 29 11.15 2.82 -2.37
CA HIS A 29 10.84 4.25 -2.24
C HIS A 29 9.39 4.57 -2.63
N LEU A 30 8.91 4.00 -3.74
CA LEU A 30 7.51 4.15 -4.14
C LEU A 30 6.53 3.56 -3.12
N LEU A 31 6.92 2.48 -2.42
CA LEU A 31 6.11 1.91 -1.35
C LEU A 31 6.00 2.85 -0.13
N VAL A 32 7.05 3.62 0.18
CA VAL A 32 6.99 4.69 1.18
C VAL A 32 6.01 5.77 0.76
N VAL A 33 6.07 6.23 -0.50
CA VAL A 33 5.13 7.22 -1.03
C VAL A 33 3.70 6.66 -1.06
N TYR A 34 3.53 5.39 -1.44
CA TYR A 34 2.25 4.70 -1.42
C TYR A 34 1.63 4.69 -0.02
N ALA A 35 2.43 4.35 1.01
CA ALA A 35 1.98 4.33 2.40
C ALA A 35 1.51 5.71 2.89
N PHE A 36 2.24 6.77 2.54
CA PHE A 36 1.84 8.15 2.84
C PHE A 36 0.51 8.54 2.16
N LEU A 37 0.30 8.10 0.92
CA LEU A 37 -0.89 8.44 0.13
C LEU A 37 -2.14 7.64 0.52
N ILE A 38 -2.00 6.51 1.23
CA ILE A 38 -3.16 5.69 1.65
C ILE A 38 -4.23 6.54 2.34
N PRO A 39 -3.92 7.36 3.36
CA PRO A 39 -4.92 8.16 4.05
C PRO A 39 -5.30 9.47 3.35
N ILE A 40 -4.54 9.91 2.33
CA ILE A 40 -4.71 11.25 1.74
C ILE A 40 -5.43 11.20 0.39
N ASN A 41 -4.99 10.35 -0.55
CA ASN A 41 -5.50 10.41 -1.92
C ASN A 41 -5.59 9.04 -2.58
N GLY A 42 -6.82 8.54 -2.72
CA GLY A 42 -7.09 7.25 -3.34
C GLY A 42 -6.66 7.15 -4.81
N LYS A 43 -6.79 8.23 -5.60
CA LYS A 43 -6.38 8.24 -7.01
C LYS A 43 -4.87 8.23 -7.15
N ALA A 44 -4.17 9.11 -6.42
CA ALA A 44 -2.71 9.16 -6.42
C ALA A 44 -2.09 7.84 -5.92
N LYS A 45 -2.66 7.24 -4.85
CA LYS A 45 -2.29 5.91 -4.36
C LYS A 45 -2.37 4.87 -5.48
N THR A 46 -3.46 4.86 -6.26
CA THR A 46 -3.64 3.91 -7.36
C THR A 46 -2.59 4.09 -8.45
N SER A 47 -2.27 5.34 -8.82
CA SER A 47 -1.21 5.63 -9.79
C SER A 47 0.16 5.12 -9.32
N VAL A 48 0.51 5.36 -8.05
CA VAL A 48 1.77 4.85 -7.48
C VAL A 48 1.78 3.31 -7.46
N PHE A 49 0.66 2.67 -7.15
CA PHE A 49 0.53 1.21 -7.22
C PHE A 49 0.80 0.68 -8.62
N PHE A 50 0.25 1.32 -9.67
CA PHE A 50 0.52 0.94 -11.05
C PHE A 50 2.00 1.11 -11.41
N CYS A 51 2.66 2.18 -10.97
CA CYS A 51 4.10 2.35 -11.16
C CYS A 51 4.90 1.21 -10.51
N ILE A 52 4.55 0.83 -9.28
CA ILE A 52 5.19 -0.31 -8.59
C ILE A 52 4.97 -1.60 -9.39
N LEU A 53 3.75 -1.85 -9.86
CA LEU A 53 3.40 -3.05 -10.64
C LEU A 53 4.19 -3.11 -11.94
N LEU A 54 4.30 -2.00 -12.68
CA LEU A 54 5.08 -1.92 -13.91
C LEU A 54 6.57 -2.20 -13.67
N LEU A 55 7.15 -1.61 -12.62
CA LEU A 55 8.55 -1.89 -12.23
C LEU A 55 8.76 -3.33 -11.82
N PHE A 56 7.81 -3.92 -11.10
CA PHE A 56 7.84 -5.33 -10.69
C PHE A 56 7.83 -6.26 -11.92
N LEU A 57 6.96 -5.99 -12.89
CA LEU A 57 6.90 -6.76 -14.13
C LEU A 57 8.16 -6.54 -15.00
N TYR A 58 8.67 -5.32 -15.06
CA TYR A 58 9.89 -5.00 -15.79
C TYR A 58 11.12 -5.73 -15.26
N ARG A 59 11.15 -6.02 -13.95
CA ARG A 59 12.26 -6.74 -13.28
C ARG A 59 12.48 -8.17 -13.81
N ARG A 60 11.50 -8.81 -14.45
CA ARG A 60 11.50 -10.16 -15.04
C ARG A 60 11.65 -11.34 -14.08
N ASN A 61 12.39 -11.22 -12.97
CA ASN A 61 12.54 -12.30 -11.98
C ASN A 61 11.37 -12.37 -10.97
N TYR A 62 10.20 -11.82 -11.34
CA TYR A 62 9.04 -11.72 -10.46
C TYR A 62 8.56 -13.07 -9.94
N ILE A 63 8.70 -14.16 -10.72
CA ILE A 63 8.27 -15.51 -10.31
C ILE A 63 9.07 -16.00 -9.10
N GLU A 64 10.39 -15.78 -9.06
CA GLU A 64 11.24 -16.19 -7.93
C GLU A 64 10.86 -15.41 -6.65
N TYR A 65 10.64 -14.12 -6.78
CA TYR A 65 10.20 -13.27 -5.67
C TYR A 65 8.81 -13.63 -5.15
N LEU A 66 7.87 -13.93 -6.03
CA LEU A 66 6.56 -14.45 -5.63
C LEU A 66 6.69 -15.77 -4.88
N LYS A 67 7.55 -16.71 -5.34
CA LYS A 67 7.81 -17.96 -4.61
C LYS A 67 8.35 -17.72 -3.21
N ILE A 68 9.19 -16.70 -3.02
CA ILE A 68 9.68 -16.33 -1.67
C ILE A 68 8.52 -15.78 -0.82
N SER A 69 7.68 -14.91 -1.38
CA SER A 69 6.50 -14.38 -0.69
C SER A 69 5.53 -15.48 -0.27
N PHE A 70 5.30 -16.49 -1.10
CA PHE A 70 4.43 -17.64 -0.77
C PHE A 70 4.92 -18.46 0.44
N LYS A 71 6.20 -18.37 0.81
CA LYS A 71 6.72 -19.01 2.04
C LYS A 71 6.34 -18.27 3.30
N ASN A 72 5.96 -16.98 3.19
CA ASN A 72 5.59 -16.16 4.33
C ASN A 72 4.17 -16.51 4.81
N ASP A 73 4.03 -16.82 6.09
CA ASP A 73 2.74 -17.25 6.67
C ASP A 73 1.69 -16.14 6.61
N VAL A 74 2.09 -14.87 6.77
CA VAL A 74 1.17 -13.73 6.62
C VAL A 74 0.53 -13.74 5.23
N VAL A 75 1.32 -13.94 4.17
CA VAL A 75 0.82 -14.03 2.79
C VAL A 75 -0.15 -15.21 2.63
N LYS A 76 0.17 -16.37 3.21
CA LYS A 76 -0.70 -17.55 3.16
C LYS A 76 -2.07 -17.29 3.78
N TYR A 77 -2.10 -16.63 4.96
CA TYR A 77 -3.38 -16.29 5.61
C TYR A 77 -4.21 -15.29 4.79
N PHE A 78 -3.57 -14.27 4.19
CA PHE A 78 -4.28 -13.34 3.32
C PHE A 78 -4.82 -14.03 2.05
N LEU A 79 -4.05 -14.93 1.46
CA LEU A 79 -4.49 -15.71 0.31
C LEU A 79 -5.60 -16.69 0.66
N LEU A 80 -5.51 -17.35 1.82
CA LEU A 80 -6.58 -18.24 2.32
C LEU A 80 -7.87 -17.45 2.52
N LEU A 81 -7.80 -16.27 3.14
CA LEU A 81 -8.96 -15.41 3.32
C LEU A 81 -9.55 -14.97 1.98
N TYR A 82 -8.70 -14.60 1.01
CA TYR A 82 -9.17 -14.27 -0.34
C TYR A 82 -9.86 -15.47 -1.01
N LEU A 83 -9.31 -16.66 -0.86
CA LEU A 83 -9.88 -17.90 -1.39
C LEU A 83 -11.27 -18.18 -0.80
N VAL A 84 -11.46 -17.97 0.52
CA VAL A 84 -12.77 -18.11 1.18
C VAL A 84 -13.80 -17.18 0.54
N PHE A 85 -13.42 -15.92 0.22
CA PHE A 85 -14.33 -15.01 -0.48
C PHE A 85 -14.62 -15.44 -1.91
N VAL A 86 -13.63 -15.99 -2.64
CA VAL A 86 -13.86 -16.56 -3.98
C VAL A 86 -14.84 -17.74 -3.92
N ILE A 87 -14.67 -18.62 -2.93
CA ILE A 87 -15.60 -19.74 -2.71
C ILE A 87 -17.00 -19.22 -2.38
N GLY A 88 -17.11 -18.17 -1.56
CA GLY A 88 -18.38 -17.52 -1.23
C GLY A 88 -19.15 -17.01 -2.44
N MET A 89 -18.46 -16.64 -3.52
CA MET A 89 -19.12 -16.23 -4.78
C MET A 89 -19.93 -17.33 -5.45
N PHE A 90 -19.62 -18.59 -5.19
CA PHE A 90 -20.41 -19.72 -5.75
C PHE A 90 -21.75 -19.92 -5.03
N TYR A 91 -21.93 -19.30 -3.86
CA TYR A 91 -23.12 -19.43 -3.03
C TYR A 91 -23.92 -18.12 -2.92
N THR A 92 -23.50 -17.06 -3.64
CA THR A 92 -24.21 -15.77 -3.59
C THR A 92 -25.35 -15.72 -4.61
N ASP A 93 -26.52 -15.29 -4.16
CA ASP A 93 -27.69 -15.05 -5.03
C ASP A 93 -27.58 -13.71 -5.77
N ASP A 94 -26.84 -12.74 -5.18
CA ASP A 94 -26.61 -11.41 -5.77
C ASP A 94 -25.16 -11.30 -6.30
N ILE A 95 -24.99 -11.66 -7.55
CA ILE A 95 -23.70 -11.59 -8.26
C ILE A 95 -23.19 -10.15 -8.35
N SER A 96 -24.08 -9.15 -8.46
CA SER A 96 -23.67 -7.75 -8.58
C SER A 96 -23.00 -7.25 -7.30
N SER A 97 -23.64 -7.45 -6.15
CA SER A 97 -23.06 -7.13 -4.84
C SER A 97 -21.83 -7.96 -4.52
N GLY A 98 -21.83 -9.23 -4.91
CA GLY A 98 -20.68 -10.12 -4.81
C GLY A 98 -19.46 -9.60 -5.57
N ASN A 99 -19.63 -9.18 -6.82
CA ASN A 99 -18.55 -8.59 -7.62
C ASN A 99 -18.02 -7.29 -7.02
N ALA A 100 -18.91 -6.40 -6.56
CA ALA A 100 -18.51 -5.17 -5.89
C ALA A 100 -17.71 -5.43 -4.59
N PHE A 101 -18.02 -6.52 -3.87
CA PHE A 101 -17.25 -6.97 -2.72
C PHE A 101 -15.88 -7.54 -3.13
N MET A 102 -15.83 -8.40 -4.17
CA MET A 102 -14.60 -8.98 -4.68
C MET A 102 -13.63 -7.92 -5.19
N ASP A 103 -14.11 -6.82 -5.77
CA ASP A 103 -13.27 -5.70 -6.19
C ASP A 103 -12.54 -5.05 -4.99
N LYS A 104 -13.15 -5.03 -3.82
CA LYS A 104 -12.50 -4.59 -2.58
C LYS A 104 -11.56 -5.68 -2.02
N ALA A 105 -11.98 -6.95 -2.07
CA ALA A 105 -11.21 -8.07 -1.57
C ALA A 105 -9.89 -8.31 -2.33
N LYS A 106 -9.76 -7.85 -3.58
CA LYS A 106 -8.47 -7.88 -4.33
C LYS A 106 -7.32 -7.24 -3.57
N GLN A 107 -7.60 -6.31 -2.64
CA GLN A 107 -6.56 -5.69 -1.81
C GLN A 107 -5.85 -6.71 -0.88
N LEU A 108 -6.47 -7.86 -0.59
CA LEU A 108 -5.85 -8.96 0.15
C LEU A 108 -4.68 -9.61 -0.61
N LEU A 109 -4.57 -9.37 -1.92
CA LEU A 109 -3.45 -9.83 -2.73
C LEU A 109 -2.22 -8.90 -2.65
N PHE A 110 -2.36 -7.69 -2.14
CA PHE A 110 -1.27 -6.71 -2.05
C PHE A 110 -0.08 -7.19 -1.19
N PRO A 111 -0.28 -7.87 -0.05
CA PRO A 111 0.82 -8.43 0.72
C PRO A 111 1.69 -9.39 -0.10
N LEU A 112 1.10 -10.19 -1.00
CA LEU A 112 1.85 -11.07 -1.89
C LEU A 112 2.83 -10.27 -2.76
N LEU A 113 2.37 -9.17 -3.36
CA LEU A 113 3.20 -8.30 -4.17
C LEU A 113 4.24 -7.56 -3.33
N PHE A 114 3.81 -6.88 -2.27
CA PHE A 114 4.69 -5.98 -1.51
C PHE A 114 5.77 -6.74 -0.74
N LEU A 115 5.44 -7.86 -0.10
CA LEU A 115 6.41 -8.67 0.64
C LEU A 115 7.42 -9.39 -0.28
N SER A 116 7.12 -9.48 -1.58
CA SER A 116 8.04 -10.10 -2.54
C SER A 116 9.33 -9.28 -2.76
N PHE A 117 9.29 -7.97 -2.59
CA PHE A 117 10.42 -7.08 -2.83
C PHE A 117 10.75 -6.16 -1.65
N LEU A 118 9.97 -6.22 -0.56
CA LEU A 118 10.17 -5.38 0.61
C LEU A 118 11.53 -5.62 1.24
N ASP A 119 12.34 -4.57 1.31
CA ASP A 119 13.56 -4.55 2.12
C ASP A 119 13.20 -4.10 3.55
N ILE A 120 13.56 -4.92 4.54
CA ILE A 120 13.28 -4.66 5.96
C ILE A 120 13.77 -3.27 6.42
N ARG A 121 14.83 -2.74 5.81
CA ARG A 121 15.37 -1.40 6.09
C ARG A 121 14.37 -0.29 5.79
N PHE A 122 13.42 -0.52 4.88
CA PHE A 122 12.38 0.43 4.53
C PHE A 122 11.14 0.32 5.41
N SER A 123 10.96 -0.78 6.15
CA SER A 123 9.75 -1.01 6.96
C SER A 123 9.46 0.15 7.92
N PHE A 124 10.49 0.67 8.58
CA PHE A 124 10.34 1.79 9.50
C PHE A 124 9.94 3.10 8.77
N ARG A 125 10.50 3.33 7.57
CA ARG A 125 10.16 4.50 6.75
C ARG A 125 8.72 4.41 6.23
N ILE A 126 8.28 3.24 5.79
CA ILE A 126 6.91 2.97 5.33
C ILE A 126 5.92 3.23 6.45
N LEU A 127 6.20 2.71 7.65
CA LEU A 127 5.35 2.89 8.82
C LEU A 127 5.25 4.38 9.23
N ASN A 128 6.37 5.08 9.27
CA ASN A 128 6.39 6.50 9.59
C ASN A 128 5.67 7.34 8.51
N ALA A 129 5.83 7.01 7.24
CA ALA A 129 5.14 7.67 6.14
C ALA A 129 3.61 7.53 6.28
N PHE A 130 3.12 6.34 6.64
CA PHE A 130 1.71 6.11 6.92
C PHE A 130 1.23 6.94 8.11
N ILE A 131 1.97 6.95 9.22
CA ILE A 131 1.65 7.75 10.41
C ILE A 131 1.56 9.24 10.07
N ILE A 132 2.54 9.77 9.32
CA ILE A 132 2.56 11.17 8.89
C ILE A 132 1.35 11.47 7.98
N GLY A 133 1.02 10.55 7.06
CA GLY A 133 -0.14 10.70 6.18
C GLY A 133 -1.46 10.78 6.96
N VAL A 134 -1.65 9.92 7.98
CA VAL A 134 -2.83 9.98 8.85
C VAL A 134 -2.84 11.28 9.65
N PHE A 135 -1.69 11.69 10.20
CA PHE A 135 -1.57 12.95 10.94
C PHE A 135 -1.94 14.16 10.06
N VAL A 136 -1.45 14.22 8.82
CA VAL A 136 -1.83 15.28 7.86
C VAL A 136 -3.34 15.27 7.59
N SER A 137 -3.93 14.09 7.40
CA SER A 137 -5.38 13.96 7.22
C SER A 137 -6.15 14.49 8.43
N GLU A 138 -5.68 14.20 9.64
CA GLU A 138 -6.28 14.66 10.88
C GLU A 138 -6.18 16.18 11.06
N VAL A 139 -5.00 16.74 10.81
CA VAL A 139 -4.81 18.20 10.86
C VAL A 139 -5.76 18.91 9.91
N VAL A 140 -5.91 18.41 8.67
CA VAL A 140 -6.86 18.99 7.72
C VAL A 140 -8.30 18.86 8.20
N SER A 141 -8.68 17.75 8.84
CA SER A 141 -10.00 17.57 9.45
C SER A 141 -10.28 18.62 10.51
N TYR A 142 -9.34 18.87 11.42
CA TYR A 142 -9.48 19.93 12.43
C TYR A 142 -9.57 21.34 11.83
N LEU A 143 -8.76 21.64 10.80
CA LEU A 143 -8.83 22.93 10.12
C LEU A 143 -10.18 23.17 9.44
N ILE A 144 -10.83 22.12 8.95
CA ILE A 144 -12.20 22.20 8.40
C ILE A 144 -13.22 22.36 9.54
N HIS A 145 -13.08 21.61 10.63
CA HIS A 145 -13.99 21.68 11.78
C HIS A 145 -14.01 23.07 12.42
N PHE A 146 -12.87 23.72 12.52
CA PHE A 146 -12.73 25.10 13.00
C PHE A 146 -13.02 26.16 11.94
N GLU A 147 -13.51 25.77 10.78
CA GLU A 147 -13.85 26.65 9.65
C GLU A 147 -12.68 27.52 9.13
N ILE A 148 -11.41 27.11 9.42
CA ILE A 148 -10.21 27.80 8.94
C ILE A 148 -10.02 27.58 7.44
N ILE A 149 -10.39 26.39 6.95
CA ILE A 149 -10.39 26.04 5.52
C ILE A 149 -11.79 25.56 5.11
N PRO A 150 -12.18 25.79 3.83
CA PRO A 150 -13.53 25.43 3.38
C PRO A 150 -13.73 23.91 3.38
N PRO A 151 -14.98 23.41 3.60
CA PRO A 151 -15.29 21.98 3.62
C PRO A 151 -15.17 21.30 2.25
N GLN A 152 -14.90 22.08 1.21
CA GLN A 152 -14.64 21.57 -0.13
C GLN A 152 -13.53 22.39 -0.80
N LEU A 153 -12.60 21.70 -1.44
CA LEU A 153 -11.48 22.30 -2.14
C LEU A 153 -11.41 21.76 -3.56
N TYR A 154 -11.26 22.68 -4.50
CA TYR A 154 -11.06 22.40 -5.92
C TYR A 154 -9.78 23.10 -6.39
N ILE A 155 -9.03 22.45 -7.27
CA ILE A 155 -7.92 23.04 -8.02
C ILE A 155 -8.29 22.94 -9.50
N GLY A 156 -8.71 24.08 -10.08
CA GLY A 156 -9.35 24.09 -11.39
C GLY A 156 -10.65 23.27 -11.38
N THR A 157 -10.75 22.30 -12.26
CA THR A 157 -11.90 21.36 -12.33
C THR A 157 -11.71 20.13 -11.44
N ALA A 158 -10.52 19.93 -10.87
CA ALA A 158 -10.22 18.75 -10.06
C ALA A 158 -10.68 18.95 -8.62
N LYS A 159 -11.57 18.05 -8.17
CA LYS A 159 -12.00 17.98 -6.77
C LYS A 159 -10.91 17.34 -5.92
N ILE A 160 -10.39 18.08 -4.96
CA ILE A 160 -9.39 17.58 -4.01
C ILE A 160 -10.09 16.84 -2.87
N TYR A 161 -11.02 17.52 -2.17
CA TYR A 161 -11.89 16.90 -1.19
C TYR A 161 -13.26 17.59 -1.12
N LYS A 162 -14.24 16.88 -0.55
CA LYS A 162 -15.55 17.41 -0.15
C LYS A 162 -16.00 16.64 1.08
N THR A 163 -16.28 17.38 2.14
CA THR A 163 -16.77 16.84 3.42
C THR A 163 -17.79 17.80 4.01
N VAL A 164 -18.30 17.51 5.20
CA VAL A 164 -19.17 18.38 5.99
C VAL A 164 -18.42 18.87 7.23
N VAL A 165 -18.79 20.02 7.76
CA VAL A 165 -18.10 20.65 8.90
C VAL A 165 -18.31 19.85 10.19
N GLU A 166 -19.48 19.24 10.33
CA GLU A 166 -19.87 18.48 11.53
C GLU A 166 -19.12 17.14 11.64
N ASP A 167 -18.75 16.53 10.50
CA ASP A 167 -18.01 15.27 10.44
C ASP A 167 -16.93 15.37 9.35
N PRO A 168 -15.83 16.12 9.62
CA PRO A 168 -14.82 16.41 8.62
C PRO A 168 -13.89 15.23 8.40
N SER A 169 -14.19 14.43 7.37
CA SER A 169 -13.30 13.37 6.88
C SER A 169 -12.94 13.61 5.40
N PRO A 170 -12.01 14.54 5.12
CA PRO A 170 -11.83 15.12 3.79
C PRO A 170 -11.33 14.12 2.74
N PHE A 171 -10.49 13.18 3.11
CA PHE A 171 -9.80 12.28 2.18
C PHE A 171 -10.32 10.85 2.20
N LEU A 172 -10.74 10.36 3.37
CA LEU A 172 -11.35 9.04 3.55
C LEU A 172 -12.77 9.22 4.07
N ASN A 173 -13.62 8.19 3.90
CA ASN A 173 -14.87 8.20 4.65
C ASN A 173 -14.55 7.99 6.15
N HIS A 174 -15.43 8.47 7.04
CA HIS A 174 -15.26 8.45 8.49
C HIS A 174 -14.87 7.06 9.04
N ILE A 175 -15.44 5.98 8.52
CA ILE A 175 -15.11 4.62 8.96
C ILE A 175 -13.65 4.29 8.68
N LYS A 176 -13.16 4.54 7.45
CA LYS A 176 -11.78 4.27 7.07
C LYS A 176 -10.79 5.18 7.78
N HIS A 177 -11.18 6.43 8.00
CA HIS A 177 -10.40 7.41 8.76
C HIS A 177 -10.19 6.94 10.20
N ASN A 178 -11.28 6.56 10.90
CA ASN A 178 -11.21 6.06 12.27
C ASN A 178 -10.40 4.76 12.41
N ILE A 179 -10.51 3.84 11.44
CA ILE A 179 -9.69 2.62 11.41
C ILE A 179 -8.20 2.98 11.25
N ALA A 180 -7.86 3.90 10.34
CA ALA A 180 -6.48 4.34 10.14
C ALA A 180 -5.91 4.99 11.41
N LEU A 181 -6.71 5.80 12.10
CA LEU A 181 -6.36 6.45 13.35
C LEU A 181 -6.12 5.41 14.47
N ALA A 182 -7.01 4.44 14.62
CA ALA A 182 -6.86 3.36 15.59
C ALA A 182 -5.58 2.54 15.36
N ILE A 183 -5.24 2.25 14.10
CA ILE A 183 -3.99 1.58 13.74
C ILE A 183 -2.79 2.45 14.15
N VAL A 184 -2.79 3.74 13.83
CA VAL A 184 -1.69 4.65 14.19
C VAL A 184 -1.52 4.75 15.70
N ILE A 185 -2.61 4.90 16.46
CA ILE A 185 -2.55 4.94 17.92
C ILE A 185 -1.95 3.65 18.48
N SER A 186 -2.38 2.49 17.96
CA SER A 186 -1.85 1.18 18.39
C SER A 186 -0.34 1.06 18.13
N ILE A 187 0.13 1.54 16.97
CA ILE A 187 1.56 1.55 16.61
C ILE A 187 2.35 2.49 17.54
N LEU A 188 1.81 3.68 17.84
CA LEU A 188 2.48 4.65 18.71
C LEU A 188 2.57 4.13 20.15
N ILE A 189 1.50 3.51 20.67
CA ILE A 189 1.51 2.86 21.99
C ILE A 189 2.57 1.75 22.02
N TYR A 190 2.61 0.88 21.02
CA TYR A 190 3.62 -0.17 20.93
C TYR A 190 5.04 0.41 20.94
N LYS A 191 5.31 1.44 20.14
CA LYS A 191 6.62 2.12 20.09
C LYS A 191 6.98 2.70 21.47
N LEU A 192 6.03 3.34 22.14
CA LEU A 192 6.22 3.91 23.47
C LEU A 192 6.58 2.83 24.49
N LEU A 193 5.84 1.72 24.52
CA LEU A 193 6.10 0.61 25.43
C LEU A 193 7.47 -0.03 25.20
N VAL A 194 7.88 -0.21 23.94
CA VAL A 194 9.20 -0.74 23.61
C VAL A 194 10.31 0.24 24.00
N PHE A 195 10.09 1.54 23.83
CA PHE A 195 11.04 2.58 24.25
C PHE A 195 11.17 2.63 25.79
N CYS A 196 10.06 2.65 26.52
CA CYS A 196 10.06 2.63 27.99
C CYS A 196 10.79 1.39 28.53
N LYS A 197 10.57 0.22 27.93
CA LYS A 197 11.26 -1.02 28.32
C LYS A 197 12.77 -0.94 28.16
N ARG A 198 13.25 -0.26 27.12
CA ARG A 198 14.70 -0.04 26.91
C ARG A 198 15.32 0.94 27.88
N VAL A 199 14.56 1.97 28.29
CA VAL A 199 15.06 3.00 29.24
C VAL A 199 15.05 2.48 30.68
N VAL A 200 14.10 1.63 31.05
CA VAL A 200 13.97 1.09 32.42
C VAL A 200 14.91 -0.10 32.66
N CYS A 201 15.39 -0.76 31.61
CA CYS A 201 16.31 -1.90 31.70
C CYS A 201 17.80 -1.49 31.57
N VAL A 202 18.13 -0.19 31.58
CA VAL A 202 19.48 0.39 31.68
C VAL A 202 19.66 0.96 33.07
#